data_a57b3f7bf886094000ab20444a0d4722
#
_entry.id   a57b3f7bf886094000ab20444a0d4722
#
_cell.length_a   1.000
_cell.length_b   1.000
_cell.length_c   1.000
_cell.angle_alpha   90.00
_cell.angle_beta   90.00
_cell.angle_gamma   90.00
#
_symmetry.space_group_name_H-M   'P 1'
#
loop_
_entity.id
_entity.type
_entity.pdbx_description
1 polymer ?
#
loop_
_entity_poly.entity_id
_entity_poly.type
_entity_poly.pdbx_seq_one_letter_code
_entity_poly.pdbx_strand_id
1 'polypeptide(L)'
;MLQQFIGQSSSSLNNSINTAVILAAGRGERITGGEEYSSKPLIKLYNLSLIERSIKKLSDKLNVNKIYVITGFKHDKLKIHLDKLKKKLTVDLEIIFAKEWEKGNGASFLSVLNHIKQKQFYLLMVDHIFNDEFYSTISKSKINNTKCYLAISKSLSSMHDYNDATKIKITENKITNIGKSINEMDGFDAGFFVLHSETFNNIKNLSEKKFLSLSDVMQELIQEQKLYFIEVTGGSWLDIDTKKDFSNAKDFLLNF
;
A
#
# COMPACT_ATOMS: atom_id res chain seq x y z
N MET A 1 -47.40 -30.30 -15.15
CA MET A 1 -46.26 -30.31 -14.20
C MET A 1 -45.32 -29.20 -14.59
N LEU A 2 -45.50 -28.03 -13.97
CA LEU A 2 -44.64 -26.87 -14.15
C LEU A 2 -43.59 -26.90 -13.03
N GLN A 3 -42.34 -27.21 -13.38
CA GLN A 3 -41.21 -27.06 -12.46
C GLN A 3 -40.81 -25.58 -12.40
N GLN A 4 -40.97 -25.00 -11.23
CA GLN A 4 -40.45 -23.68 -10.88
C GLN A 4 -38.92 -23.74 -10.81
N PHE A 5 -38.24 -23.04 -11.71
CA PHE A 5 -36.84 -22.68 -11.54
C PHE A 5 -36.77 -21.57 -10.49
N ILE A 6 -36.35 -21.94 -9.28
CA ILE A 6 -35.97 -20.98 -8.25
C ILE A 6 -34.62 -20.45 -8.66
N GLY A 7 -34.60 -19.22 -9.17
CA GLY A 7 -33.37 -18.48 -9.41
C GLY A 7 -32.67 -18.21 -8.07
N GLN A 8 -31.52 -18.83 -7.87
CA GLN A 8 -30.60 -18.39 -6.82
C GLN A 8 -30.08 -16.99 -7.18
N SER A 9 -30.63 -15.98 -6.53
CA SER A 9 -30.08 -14.65 -6.53
C SER A 9 -28.71 -14.73 -5.88
N SER A 10 -27.66 -14.65 -6.69
CA SER A 10 -26.31 -14.39 -6.20
C SER A 10 -26.31 -13.01 -5.55
N SER A 11 -26.46 -12.95 -4.26
CA SER A 11 -26.20 -11.75 -3.48
C SER A 11 -24.72 -11.41 -3.67
N SER A 12 -24.44 -10.47 -4.56
CA SER A 12 -23.15 -9.78 -4.60
C SER A 12 -23.01 -9.03 -3.28
N LEU A 13 -22.39 -9.68 -2.31
CA LEU A 13 -21.88 -9.01 -1.12
C LEU A 13 -20.81 -8.02 -1.58
N ASN A 14 -21.24 -6.77 -1.81
CA ASN A 14 -20.34 -5.62 -1.86
C ASN A 14 -19.76 -5.45 -0.45
N ASN A 15 -18.82 -6.30 -0.06
CA ASN A 15 -17.96 -6.08 1.08
C ASN A 15 -17.02 -4.94 0.69
N SER A 16 -17.46 -3.70 0.89
CA SER A 16 -16.60 -2.54 0.70
C SER A 16 -15.48 -2.61 1.73
N ILE A 17 -14.24 -2.68 1.27
CA ILE A 17 -13.05 -2.60 2.13
C ILE A 17 -13.01 -1.19 2.71
N ASN A 18 -13.21 -1.06 4.01
CA ASN A 18 -13.29 0.24 4.69
C ASN A 18 -12.09 0.53 5.59
N THR A 19 -11.07 -0.31 5.52
CA THR A 19 -9.87 -0.23 6.37
C THR A 19 -8.61 -0.14 5.52
N ALA A 20 -7.66 0.68 5.96
CA ALA A 20 -6.35 0.77 5.34
C ALA A 20 -5.22 0.78 6.38
N VAL A 21 -4.04 0.37 5.95
CA VAL A 21 -2.77 0.42 6.67
C VAL A 21 -1.80 1.27 5.87
N ILE A 22 -1.22 2.29 6.49
CA ILE A 22 -0.20 3.15 5.88
C ILE A 22 1.14 2.89 6.59
N LEU A 23 2.12 2.39 5.85
CA LEU A 23 3.49 2.21 6.35
C LEU A 23 4.24 3.54 6.29
N ALA A 24 4.55 4.10 7.45
CA ALA A 24 5.21 5.39 7.63
C ALA A 24 6.39 5.32 8.63
N ALA A 25 7.00 4.14 8.77
CA ALA A 25 8.03 3.87 9.77
C ALA A 25 9.46 4.17 9.30
N GLY A 26 9.70 4.28 8.00
CA GLY A 26 11.03 4.41 7.39
C GLY A 26 11.71 5.77 7.63
N ARG A 27 13.05 5.79 7.55
CA ARG A 27 13.88 7.00 7.75
C ARG A 27 13.73 8.01 6.61
N GLY A 28 13.60 7.55 5.35
CA GLY A 28 13.53 8.43 4.19
C GLY A 28 14.83 9.23 3.97
N GLU A 29 15.99 8.63 4.21
CA GLU A 29 17.30 9.32 4.20
C GLU A 29 17.63 9.95 2.84
N ARG A 30 17.26 9.30 1.74
CA ARG A 30 17.54 9.78 0.36
C ARG A 30 16.87 11.15 0.07
N ILE A 31 15.68 11.39 0.58
CA ILE A 31 14.96 12.66 0.37
C ILE A 31 15.28 13.69 1.43
N THR A 32 15.47 13.26 2.68
CA THR A 32 15.71 14.17 3.82
C THR A 32 17.18 14.59 3.93
N GLY A 33 18.09 13.94 3.21
CA GLY A 33 19.52 14.18 3.31
C GLY A 33 20.11 13.73 4.65
N GLY A 34 19.40 12.87 5.39
CA GLY A 34 19.82 12.43 6.73
C GLY A 34 19.66 13.51 7.81
N GLU A 35 18.97 14.62 7.53
CA GLU A 35 18.75 15.69 8.50
C GLU A 35 17.98 15.16 9.73
N GLU A 36 18.53 15.45 10.91
CA GLU A 36 18.00 14.97 12.19
C GLU A 36 16.53 15.39 12.43
N TYR A 37 16.12 16.50 11.87
CA TYR A 37 14.78 17.11 12.10
C TYR A 37 13.75 16.77 11.04
N SER A 38 14.12 16.10 9.94
CA SER A 38 13.19 15.80 8.87
C SER A 38 12.53 14.42 9.06
N SER A 39 11.26 14.33 8.66
CA SER A 39 10.47 13.10 8.69
C SER A 39 9.73 12.99 7.35
N LYS A 40 10.03 11.96 6.56
CA LYS A 40 9.48 11.76 5.21
C LYS A 40 7.94 11.89 5.17
N PRO A 41 7.16 11.26 6.09
CA PRO A 41 5.70 11.39 6.10
C PRO A 41 5.19 12.82 6.26
N LEU A 42 6.00 13.73 6.85
CA LEU A 42 5.64 15.12 7.10
C LEU A 42 6.08 16.10 6.01
N ILE A 43 6.79 15.62 4.98
CA ILE A 43 7.16 16.43 3.82
C ILE A 43 5.87 16.91 3.14
N LYS A 44 5.80 18.21 2.87
CA LYS A 44 4.64 18.84 2.25
C LYS A 44 4.82 18.95 0.74
N LEU A 45 3.87 18.41 0.02
CA LEU A 45 3.63 18.71 -1.38
C LEU A 45 2.45 19.68 -1.46
N TYR A 46 2.72 20.90 -1.88
CA TYR A 46 1.79 22.02 -1.74
C TYR A 46 1.37 22.19 -0.27
N ASN A 47 0.10 22.15 0.04
CA ASN A 47 -0.43 22.42 1.38
C ASN A 47 -0.63 21.17 2.26
N LEU A 48 -0.42 19.97 1.72
CA LEU A 48 -0.65 18.71 2.43
C LEU A 48 0.65 17.93 2.62
N SER A 49 0.86 17.39 3.81
CA SER A 49 1.92 16.40 4.03
C SER A 49 1.60 15.08 3.29
N LEU A 50 2.62 14.26 3.03
CA LEU A 50 2.43 12.96 2.36
C LEU A 50 1.41 12.11 3.11
N ILE A 51 1.51 12.05 4.44
CA ILE A 51 0.56 11.28 5.26
C ILE A 51 -0.86 11.83 5.20
N GLU A 52 -1.05 13.17 5.25
CA GLU A 52 -2.38 13.79 5.10
C GLU A 52 -3.01 13.48 3.75
N ARG A 53 -2.19 13.52 2.69
CA ARG A 53 -2.62 13.22 1.33
C ARG A 53 -3.11 11.76 1.21
N SER A 54 -2.34 10.81 1.71
CA SER A 54 -2.71 9.38 1.69
C SER A 54 -4.00 9.13 2.45
N ILE A 55 -4.14 9.67 3.67
CA ILE A 55 -5.36 9.55 4.48
C ILE A 55 -6.57 10.12 3.75
N LYS A 56 -6.45 11.35 3.21
CA LYS A 56 -7.53 12.00 2.48
C LYS A 56 -7.97 11.19 1.25
N LYS A 57 -7.03 10.77 0.43
CA LYS A 57 -7.33 10.03 -0.79
C LYS A 57 -7.98 8.68 -0.50
N LEU A 58 -7.54 7.95 0.51
CA LEU A 58 -8.17 6.70 0.95
C LEU A 58 -9.62 6.92 1.39
N SER A 59 -9.85 7.95 2.21
CA SER A 59 -11.21 8.28 2.66
C SER A 59 -12.11 8.74 1.51
N ASP A 60 -11.65 9.70 0.71
CA ASP A 60 -12.47 10.37 -0.31
C ASP A 60 -12.73 9.46 -1.53
N LYS A 61 -11.77 8.58 -1.90
CA LYS A 61 -11.83 7.79 -3.13
C LYS A 61 -12.20 6.32 -2.93
N LEU A 62 -11.91 5.76 -1.75
CA LEU A 62 -12.18 4.35 -1.43
C LEU A 62 -13.14 4.17 -0.25
N ASN A 63 -13.72 5.25 0.29
CA ASN A 63 -14.62 5.22 1.45
C ASN A 63 -13.99 4.53 2.69
N VAL A 64 -12.68 4.64 2.85
CA VAL A 64 -11.97 4.12 4.02
C VAL A 64 -12.34 4.97 5.24
N ASN A 65 -12.81 4.34 6.30
CA ASN A 65 -13.18 5.00 7.55
C ASN A 65 -12.33 4.59 8.76
N LYS A 66 -11.48 3.56 8.62
CA LYS A 66 -10.50 3.14 9.62
C LYS A 66 -9.11 3.08 9.00
N ILE A 67 -8.14 3.79 9.57
CA ILE A 67 -6.76 3.79 9.09
C ILE A 67 -5.80 3.52 10.22
N TYR A 68 -4.95 2.50 10.05
CA TYR A 68 -3.80 2.22 10.90
C TYR A 68 -2.58 2.90 10.28
N VAL A 69 -1.93 3.80 11.03
CA VAL A 69 -0.67 4.43 10.61
C VAL A 69 0.48 3.82 11.40
N ILE A 70 1.35 3.12 10.66
CA ILE A 70 2.49 2.43 11.24
C ILE A 70 3.68 3.35 11.27
N THR A 71 4.15 3.64 12.46
CA THR A 71 5.23 4.61 12.72
C THR A 71 6.48 3.91 13.25
N GLY A 72 7.62 4.54 13.06
CA GLY A 72 8.93 4.05 13.54
C GLY A 72 9.87 5.22 13.73
N PHE A 73 10.71 5.53 12.73
CA PHE A 73 11.60 6.69 12.80
C PHE A 73 10.83 7.98 13.07
N LYS A 74 11.29 8.74 14.06
CA LYS A 74 10.65 10.01 14.49
C LYS A 74 9.16 9.84 14.87
N HIS A 75 8.83 8.72 15.50
CA HIS A 75 7.48 8.40 15.95
C HIS A 75 6.78 9.56 16.64
N ASP A 76 7.41 10.17 17.67
CA ASP A 76 6.77 11.23 18.48
C ASP A 76 6.38 12.44 17.62
N LYS A 77 7.25 12.85 16.70
CA LYS A 77 6.99 13.95 15.79
C LYS A 77 5.80 13.67 14.88
N LEU A 78 5.77 12.46 14.30
CA LEU A 78 4.64 12.03 13.44
C LEU A 78 3.36 11.87 14.26
N LYS A 79 3.44 11.30 15.45
CA LYS A 79 2.31 11.13 16.35
C LYS A 79 1.65 12.45 16.72
N ILE A 80 2.43 13.47 17.10
CA ILE A 80 1.91 14.83 17.39
C ILE A 80 1.14 15.38 16.20
N HIS A 81 1.64 15.21 14.99
CA HIS A 81 0.96 15.65 13.77
C HIS A 81 -0.35 14.90 13.54
N LEU A 82 -0.33 13.57 13.65
CA LEU A 82 -1.51 12.71 13.47
C LEU A 82 -2.58 12.96 14.55
N ASP A 83 -2.20 13.23 15.79
CA ASP A 83 -3.14 13.57 16.87
C ASP A 83 -3.86 14.91 16.61
N LYS A 84 -3.20 15.85 15.94
CA LYS A 84 -3.84 17.09 15.45
C LYS A 84 -4.80 16.81 14.29
N LEU A 85 -4.43 15.90 13.39
CA LEU A 85 -5.26 15.50 12.26
C LEU A 85 -6.52 14.76 12.69
N LYS A 86 -6.45 13.86 13.68
CA LYS A 86 -7.61 13.14 14.24
C LYS A 86 -8.76 14.08 14.62
N LYS A 87 -8.44 15.28 15.08
CA LYS A 87 -9.46 16.28 15.50
C LYS A 87 -10.19 16.92 14.32
N LYS A 88 -9.67 16.76 13.09
CA LYS A 88 -10.18 17.44 11.88
C LYS A 88 -10.79 16.46 10.88
N LEU A 89 -10.50 15.17 11.02
CA LEU A 89 -10.91 14.12 10.10
C LEU A 89 -12.06 13.31 10.66
N THR A 90 -12.91 12.84 9.80
CA THR A 90 -13.99 11.88 10.14
C THR A 90 -13.50 10.43 10.17
N VAL A 91 -12.28 10.19 9.69
CA VAL A 91 -11.65 8.86 9.66
C VAL A 91 -11.12 8.50 11.04
N ASP A 92 -11.40 7.29 11.49
CA ASP A 92 -10.79 6.73 12.71
C ASP A 92 -9.32 6.36 12.45
N LEU A 93 -8.40 7.14 13.03
CA LEU A 93 -6.95 6.91 12.91
C LEU A 93 -6.43 6.18 14.16
N GLU A 94 -5.74 5.08 13.94
CA GLU A 94 -4.98 4.38 14.97
C GLU A 94 -3.49 4.43 14.65
N ILE A 95 -2.69 4.90 15.62
CA ILE A 95 -1.25 5.10 15.45
C ILE A 95 -0.54 3.96 16.17
N ILE A 96 0.23 3.16 15.44
CA ILE A 96 0.93 2.00 15.99
C ILE A 96 2.43 2.19 15.79
N PHE A 97 3.19 2.07 16.88
CA PHE A 97 4.65 2.06 16.81
C PHE A 97 5.16 0.65 16.50
N ALA A 98 5.83 0.51 15.37
CA ALA A 98 6.48 -0.73 14.97
C ALA A 98 7.84 -0.85 15.69
N LYS A 99 7.95 -1.69 16.71
CA LYS A 99 9.19 -1.87 17.48
C LYS A 99 10.36 -2.32 16.60
N GLU A 100 10.10 -3.13 15.59
CA GLU A 100 11.08 -3.72 14.67
C GLU A 100 11.28 -2.92 13.37
N TRP A 101 10.90 -1.62 13.35
CA TRP A 101 10.91 -0.80 12.15
C TRP A 101 12.29 -0.72 11.47
N GLU A 102 13.39 -0.83 12.21
CA GLU A 102 14.75 -0.83 11.67
C GLU A 102 15.08 -2.07 10.83
N LYS A 103 14.32 -3.14 11.03
CA LYS A 103 14.45 -4.37 10.24
C LYS A 103 13.74 -4.29 8.89
N GLY A 104 13.14 -3.17 8.53
CA GLY A 104 12.52 -2.93 7.23
C GLY A 104 11.00 -2.80 7.25
N ASN A 105 10.44 -2.47 6.07
CA ASN A 105 9.01 -2.23 5.93
C ASN A 105 8.16 -3.50 6.07
N GLY A 106 8.68 -4.68 5.71
CA GLY A 106 8.02 -5.96 5.95
C GLY A 106 7.93 -6.28 7.43
N ALA A 107 9.00 -6.05 8.22
CA ALA A 107 8.97 -6.22 9.67
C ALA A 107 7.98 -5.24 10.33
N SER A 108 7.95 -3.99 9.87
CA SER A 108 6.98 -2.99 10.32
C SER A 108 5.54 -3.45 10.06
N PHE A 109 5.26 -4.01 8.87
CA PHE A 109 3.95 -4.53 8.52
C PHE A 109 3.54 -5.72 9.41
N LEU A 110 4.40 -6.73 9.55
CA LEU A 110 4.09 -7.93 10.34
C LEU A 110 3.84 -7.58 11.83
N SER A 111 4.54 -6.57 12.36
CA SER A 111 4.38 -6.16 13.77
C SER A 111 2.98 -5.64 14.11
N VAL A 112 2.18 -5.30 13.12
CA VAL A 112 0.85 -4.69 13.32
C VAL A 112 -0.32 -5.59 12.96
N LEU A 113 -0.06 -6.74 12.35
CA LEU A 113 -1.13 -7.64 11.89
C LEU A 113 -2.12 -7.99 13.01
N ASN A 114 -1.65 -8.22 14.22
CA ASN A 114 -2.49 -8.53 15.37
C ASN A 114 -3.40 -7.37 15.83
N HIS A 115 -3.13 -6.14 15.37
CA HIS A 115 -3.97 -4.97 15.65
C HIS A 115 -5.09 -4.80 14.63
N ILE A 116 -4.95 -5.40 13.45
CA ILE A 116 -5.92 -5.29 12.37
C ILE A 116 -7.05 -6.29 12.63
N LYS A 117 -8.24 -5.77 12.94
CA LYS A 117 -9.43 -6.59 13.24
C LYS A 117 -10.20 -7.01 12.00
N GLN A 118 -10.05 -6.27 10.91
CA GLN A 118 -10.75 -6.51 9.66
C GLN A 118 -10.04 -7.61 8.85
N LYS A 119 -10.85 -8.45 8.23
CA LYS A 119 -10.33 -9.54 7.40
C LYS A 119 -9.62 -9.01 6.16
N GLN A 120 -10.15 -7.98 5.51
CA GLN A 120 -9.59 -7.38 4.31
C GLN A 120 -9.30 -5.91 4.51
N PHE A 121 -8.16 -5.45 3.99
CA PHE A 121 -7.71 -4.06 4.13
C PHE A 121 -6.79 -3.66 2.97
N TYR A 122 -6.70 -2.37 2.71
CA TYR A 122 -5.69 -1.79 1.83
C TYR A 122 -4.36 -1.61 2.58
N LEU A 123 -3.24 -1.83 1.90
CA LEU A 123 -1.90 -1.53 2.41
C LEU A 123 -1.17 -0.68 1.38
N LEU A 124 -0.54 0.41 1.84
CA LEU A 124 0.31 1.25 1.01
C LEU A 124 1.44 1.88 1.82
N MET A 125 2.47 2.33 1.12
CA MET A 125 3.54 3.11 1.74
C MET A 125 3.22 4.61 1.65
N VAL A 126 3.64 5.39 2.65
CA VAL A 126 3.33 6.82 2.79
C VAL A 126 3.93 7.70 1.69
N ASP A 127 4.96 7.21 1.04
CA ASP A 127 5.70 7.91 -0.03
C ASP A 127 5.11 7.73 -1.43
N HIS A 128 4.15 6.83 -1.58
CA HIS A 128 3.47 6.64 -2.84
C HIS A 128 2.30 7.64 -2.99
N ILE A 129 2.29 8.33 -4.11
CA ILE A 129 1.15 9.16 -4.53
C ILE A 129 0.51 8.54 -5.77
N PHE A 130 -0.81 8.60 -5.81
CA PHE A 130 -1.63 8.01 -6.88
C PHE A 130 -2.56 9.07 -7.45
N ASN A 131 -2.83 9.02 -8.75
CA ASN A 131 -3.84 9.85 -9.37
C ASN A 131 -5.27 9.34 -9.10
N ASP A 132 -6.29 10.11 -9.45
CA ASP A 132 -7.68 9.75 -9.19
C ASP A 132 -8.14 8.54 -10.00
N GLU A 133 -7.59 8.33 -11.19
CA GLU A 133 -7.92 7.19 -12.04
C GLU A 133 -7.40 5.86 -11.44
N PHE A 134 -6.24 5.89 -10.78
CA PHE A 134 -5.74 4.77 -10.01
C PHE A 134 -6.78 4.31 -8.97
N TYR A 135 -7.23 5.22 -8.12
CA TYR A 135 -8.23 4.91 -7.09
C TYR A 135 -9.57 4.46 -7.71
N SER A 136 -9.98 5.06 -8.84
CA SER A 136 -11.17 4.66 -9.57
C SER A 136 -11.06 3.21 -10.07
N THR A 137 -9.90 2.81 -10.58
CA THR A 137 -9.64 1.43 -11.00
C THR A 137 -9.70 0.47 -9.83
N ILE A 138 -9.05 0.79 -8.70
CA ILE A 138 -9.11 -0.04 -7.48
C ILE A 138 -10.57 -0.20 -7.00
N SER A 139 -11.33 0.88 -6.93
CA SER A 139 -12.71 0.85 -6.43
C SER A 139 -13.67 0.03 -7.29
N LYS A 140 -13.43 -0.05 -8.59
CA LYS A 140 -14.23 -0.81 -9.57
C LYS A 140 -13.76 -2.25 -9.74
N SER A 141 -12.60 -2.61 -9.20
CA SER A 141 -12.03 -3.94 -9.36
C SER A 141 -12.87 -5.00 -8.64
N LYS A 142 -13.03 -6.15 -9.29
CA LYS A 142 -13.69 -7.32 -8.70
C LYS A 142 -12.75 -8.01 -7.72
N ILE A 143 -12.83 -7.63 -6.45
CA ILE A 143 -11.98 -8.17 -5.39
C ILE A 143 -12.71 -9.33 -4.70
N ASN A 144 -12.06 -10.48 -4.68
CA ASN A 144 -12.53 -11.62 -3.87
C ASN A 144 -12.10 -11.39 -2.42
N ASN A 145 -13.02 -11.58 -1.49
CA ASN A 145 -12.83 -11.27 -0.07
C ASN A 145 -11.91 -12.25 0.69
N THR A 146 -11.36 -13.27 0.03
CA THR A 146 -10.43 -14.25 0.62
C THR A 146 -9.04 -14.22 -0.02
N LYS A 147 -8.81 -13.30 -0.99
CA LYS A 147 -7.58 -13.24 -1.76
C LYS A 147 -6.78 -11.97 -1.47
N CYS A 148 -5.46 -12.05 -1.70
CA CYS A 148 -4.56 -10.92 -1.68
C CYS A 148 -4.27 -10.45 -3.10
N TYR A 149 -4.16 -9.13 -3.29
CA TYR A 149 -3.89 -8.52 -4.59
C TYR A 149 -2.82 -7.45 -4.46
N LEU A 150 -1.99 -7.33 -5.49
CA LEU A 150 -1.09 -6.23 -5.72
C LEU A 150 -1.58 -5.43 -6.92
N ALA A 151 -1.68 -4.12 -6.79
CA ALA A 151 -1.89 -3.23 -7.93
C ALA A 151 -0.61 -3.16 -8.76
N ILE A 152 -0.76 -3.39 -10.05
CA ILE A 152 0.36 -3.42 -11.00
C ILE A 152 0.12 -2.49 -12.18
N SER A 153 1.20 -1.98 -12.76
CA SER A 153 1.17 -1.34 -14.07
C SER A 153 2.07 -2.08 -15.05
N LYS A 154 1.64 -2.21 -16.29
CA LYS A 154 2.46 -2.78 -17.38
C LYS A 154 3.49 -1.81 -17.93
N SER A 155 3.37 -0.53 -17.62
CA SER A 155 4.30 0.51 -18.05
C SER A 155 4.74 1.37 -16.86
N LEU A 156 5.97 1.87 -16.93
CA LEU A 156 6.47 2.93 -16.05
C LEU A 156 6.37 4.27 -16.77
N SER A 157 6.00 5.32 -16.01
CA SER A 157 6.18 6.68 -16.50
C SER A 157 7.67 7.02 -16.56
N SER A 158 8.05 8.00 -17.39
CA SER A 158 9.43 8.51 -17.48
C SER A 158 9.94 9.14 -16.16
N MET A 159 9.07 9.32 -15.19
CA MET A 159 9.41 9.86 -13.88
C MET A 159 10.03 8.81 -12.93
N HIS A 160 9.84 7.53 -13.24
CA HIS A 160 10.40 6.43 -12.43
C HIS A 160 11.82 6.06 -12.85
N ASP A 161 12.61 5.58 -11.90
CA ASP A 161 13.86 4.88 -12.20
C ASP A 161 13.57 3.39 -12.45
N TYR A 162 13.77 2.95 -13.69
CA TYR A 162 13.55 1.56 -14.11
C TYR A 162 14.38 0.56 -13.28
N ASN A 163 15.59 0.95 -12.87
CA ASN A 163 16.48 0.06 -12.11
C ASN A 163 16.03 -0.08 -10.66
N ASP A 164 15.41 0.95 -10.10
CA ASP A 164 14.89 0.93 -8.71
C ASP A 164 13.48 0.34 -8.63
N ALA A 165 12.75 0.31 -9.72
CA ALA A 165 11.39 -0.21 -9.77
C ALA A 165 11.32 -1.71 -9.48
N THR A 166 10.38 -2.10 -8.59
CA THR A 166 10.09 -3.49 -8.30
C THR A 166 9.28 -4.10 -9.44
N LYS A 167 9.82 -5.16 -10.03
CA LYS A 167 9.26 -5.88 -11.18
C LYS A 167 8.48 -7.10 -10.71
N ILE A 168 7.53 -7.55 -11.51
CA ILE A 168 6.73 -8.73 -11.22
C ILE A 168 6.69 -9.66 -12.43
N LYS A 169 6.55 -10.96 -12.15
CA LYS A 169 6.23 -12.01 -13.13
C LYS A 169 4.84 -12.55 -12.87
N ILE A 170 4.07 -12.77 -13.93
CA ILE A 170 2.70 -13.27 -13.88
C ILE A 170 2.63 -14.60 -14.63
N THR A 171 1.90 -15.55 -14.07
CA THR A 171 1.51 -16.76 -14.80
C THR A 171 0.01 -16.94 -14.59
N GLU A 172 -0.72 -17.10 -15.66
CA GLU A 172 -2.20 -17.11 -15.65
C GLU A 172 -2.77 -15.82 -15.02
N ASN A 173 -3.28 -15.90 -13.80
CA ASN A 173 -3.87 -14.76 -13.08
C ASN A 173 -3.22 -14.52 -11.71
N LYS A 174 -2.01 -15.06 -11.50
CA LYS A 174 -1.27 -14.94 -10.24
C LYS A 174 0.10 -14.32 -10.46
N ILE A 175 0.56 -13.59 -9.46
CA ILE A 175 1.96 -13.17 -9.41
C ILE A 175 2.78 -14.39 -8.97
N THR A 176 3.82 -14.70 -9.74
CA THR A 176 4.71 -15.85 -9.51
C THR A 176 6.12 -15.44 -9.11
N ASN A 177 6.49 -14.17 -9.29
CA ASN A 177 7.73 -13.62 -8.78
C ASN A 177 7.62 -12.10 -8.58
N ILE A 178 8.37 -11.54 -7.60
CA ILE A 178 8.45 -10.13 -7.28
C ILE A 178 9.88 -9.76 -6.89
N GLY A 179 10.43 -8.69 -7.46
CA GLY A 179 11.78 -8.22 -7.11
C GLY A 179 12.37 -7.26 -8.14
N LYS A 180 13.47 -6.61 -7.77
CA LYS A 180 14.14 -5.64 -8.64
C LYS A 180 14.95 -6.30 -9.77
N SER A 181 15.47 -7.51 -9.56
CA SER A 181 16.39 -8.21 -10.46
C SER A 181 15.71 -9.15 -11.45
N ILE A 182 14.39 -9.04 -11.66
CA ILE A 182 13.66 -9.87 -12.61
C ILE A 182 13.97 -9.37 -14.03
N ASN A 183 14.52 -10.23 -14.88
CA ASN A 183 14.85 -9.89 -16.27
C ASN A 183 13.62 -9.99 -17.19
N GLU A 184 12.84 -11.08 -17.07
CA GLU A 184 11.60 -11.27 -17.79
C GLU A 184 10.41 -10.89 -16.91
N MET A 185 9.92 -9.67 -17.05
CA MET A 185 8.83 -9.14 -16.26
C MET A 185 7.56 -8.98 -17.08
N ASP A 186 6.43 -8.96 -16.39
CA ASP A 186 5.11 -8.69 -16.98
C ASP A 186 4.51 -7.36 -16.50
N GLY A 187 5.14 -6.70 -15.53
CA GLY A 187 4.72 -5.40 -15.01
C GLY A 187 5.53 -4.94 -13.80
N PHE A 188 5.08 -3.87 -13.19
CA PHE A 188 5.71 -3.20 -12.06
C PHE A 188 4.75 -3.13 -10.87
N ASP A 189 5.30 -3.32 -9.67
CA ASP A 189 4.64 -3.10 -8.40
C ASP A 189 4.32 -1.61 -8.23
N ALA A 190 3.05 -1.27 -8.07
CA ALA A 190 2.61 0.09 -7.85
C ALA A 190 2.55 0.48 -6.36
N GLY A 191 2.99 -0.37 -5.45
CA GLY A 191 3.04 -0.11 -4.01
C GLY A 191 1.69 -0.02 -3.32
N PHE A 192 0.63 -0.58 -3.92
CA PHE A 192 -0.71 -0.61 -3.36
C PHE A 192 -1.25 -2.04 -3.33
N PHE A 193 -1.69 -2.49 -2.15
CA PHE A 193 -2.12 -3.87 -1.94
C PHE A 193 -3.54 -3.94 -1.38
N VAL A 194 -4.24 -5.00 -1.72
CA VAL A 194 -5.44 -5.48 -1.02
C VAL A 194 -5.07 -6.78 -0.34
N LEU A 195 -5.07 -6.82 0.98
CA LEU A 195 -4.60 -7.96 1.74
C LEU A 195 -5.72 -8.57 2.60
N HIS A 196 -5.60 -9.87 2.85
CA HIS A 196 -6.49 -10.61 3.74
C HIS A 196 -5.71 -11.07 4.97
N SER A 197 -6.12 -10.65 6.17
CA SER A 197 -5.36 -10.84 7.42
C SER A 197 -5.04 -12.31 7.72
N GLU A 198 -5.99 -13.20 7.51
CA GLU A 198 -5.82 -14.63 7.80
C GLU A 198 -4.77 -15.31 6.92
N THR A 199 -4.42 -14.70 5.76
CA THR A 199 -3.39 -15.23 4.87
C THR A 199 -2.01 -15.24 5.52
N PHE A 200 -1.79 -14.38 6.51
CA PHE A 200 -0.49 -14.23 7.19
C PHE A 200 -0.33 -15.11 8.44
N ASN A 201 -1.36 -15.86 8.86
CA ASN A 201 -1.33 -16.68 10.08
C ASN A 201 -0.25 -17.79 10.05
N ASN A 202 0.16 -18.22 8.88
CA ASN A 202 1.13 -19.31 8.69
C ASN A 202 2.54 -18.84 8.29
N ILE A 203 2.76 -17.53 8.19
CA ILE A 203 4.08 -16.97 7.84
C ILE A 203 5.02 -17.08 9.05
N LYS A 204 5.74 -18.20 9.13
CA LYS A 204 6.56 -18.56 10.31
C LYS A 204 8.04 -18.19 10.16
N ASN A 205 8.58 -18.10 8.96
CA ASN A 205 10.04 -18.10 8.75
C ASN A 205 10.67 -16.71 8.54
N LEU A 206 9.90 -15.62 8.61
CA LEU A 206 10.41 -14.29 8.30
C LEU A 206 11.02 -13.53 9.49
N SER A 207 10.72 -13.94 10.73
CA SER A 207 11.20 -13.27 11.95
C SER A 207 12.71 -13.35 12.16
N GLU A 208 13.39 -14.33 11.55
CA GLU A 208 14.84 -14.53 11.67
C GLU A 208 15.67 -13.67 10.71
N LYS A 209 15.05 -13.06 9.70
CA LYS A 209 15.78 -12.19 8.77
C LYS A 209 16.27 -10.93 9.47
N LYS A 210 17.56 -10.61 9.29
CA LYS A 210 18.17 -9.36 9.78
C LYS A 210 17.48 -8.13 9.18
N PHE A 211 17.07 -8.22 7.91
CA PHE A 211 16.30 -7.22 7.19
C PHE A 211 15.16 -7.91 6.46
N LEU A 212 13.95 -7.37 6.58
CA LEU A 212 12.75 -7.92 5.98
C LEU A 212 12.01 -6.83 5.20
N SER A 213 12.03 -6.95 3.88
CA SER A 213 11.27 -6.07 2.99
C SER A 213 9.81 -6.52 2.86
N LEU A 214 8.94 -5.63 2.40
CA LEU A 214 7.57 -6.00 2.05
C LEU A 214 7.53 -7.01 0.90
N SER A 215 8.47 -6.90 -0.06
CA SER A 215 8.61 -7.87 -1.14
C SER A 215 8.94 -9.29 -0.62
N ASP A 216 9.74 -9.41 0.46
CA ASP A 216 9.98 -10.72 1.09
C ASP A 216 8.69 -11.31 1.67
N VAL A 217 7.85 -10.46 2.29
CA VAL A 217 6.55 -10.90 2.82
C VAL A 217 5.61 -11.33 1.68
N MET A 218 5.60 -10.58 0.58
CA MET A 218 4.80 -10.95 -0.60
C MET A 218 5.31 -12.23 -1.26
N GLN A 219 6.60 -12.51 -1.19
CA GLN A 219 7.18 -13.74 -1.73
C GLN A 219 6.63 -15.00 -1.04
N GLU A 220 6.32 -14.93 0.27
CA GLU A 220 5.64 -16.03 0.97
C GLU A 220 4.23 -16.27 0.41
N LEU A 221 3.48 -15.19 0.12
CA LEU A 221 2.17 -15.32 -0.51
C LEU A 221 2.24 -15.91 -1.92
N ILE A 222 3.32 -15.61 -2.65
CA ILE A 222 3.60 -16.16 -3.97
C ILE A 222 3.85 -17.67 -3.87
N GLN A 223 4.68 -18.12 -2.94
CA GLN A 223 4.95 -19.55 -2.71
C GLN A 223 3.68 -20.32 -2.39
N GLU A 224 2.77 -19.73 -1.62
CA GLU A 224 1.46 -20.29 -1.32
C GLU A 224 0.42 -20.08 -2.45
N GLN A 225 0.80 -19.48 -3.57
CA GLN A 225 -0.07 -19.15 -4.71
C GLN A 225 -1.29 -18.29 -4.33
N LYS A 226 -1.13 -17.40 -3.35
CA LYS A 226 -2.20 -16.56 -2.79
C LYS A 226 -2.15 -15.10 -3.24
N LEU A 227 -1.14 -14.68 -4.03
CA LEU A 227 -1.01 -13.32 -4.51
C LEU A 227 -1.50 -13.19 -5.95
N TYR A 228 -2.56 -12.42 -6.13
CA TYR A 228 -3.17 -12.04 -7.40
C TYR A 228 -2.79 -10.61 -7.76
N PHE A 229 -3.27 -10.10 -8.88
CA PHE A 229 -3.01 -8.71 -9.26
C PHE A 229 -4.27 -7.96 -9.66
N ILE A 230 -4.20 -6.63 -9.59
CA ILE A 230 -5.13 -5.68 -10.18
C ILE A 230 -4.34 -4.83 -11.15
N GLU A 231 -4.62 -4.92 -12.45
CA GLU A 231 -3.97 -4.07 -13.43
C GLU A 231 -4.58 -2.66 -13.40
N VAL A 232 -3.75 -1.65 -13.11
CA VAL A 232 -4.17 -0.26 -13.09
C VAL A 232 -3.90 0.37 -14.45
N THR A 233 -4.84 0.14 -15.38
CA THR A 233 -4.80 0.73 -16.72
C THR A 233 -5.20 2.21 -16.65
N GLY A 234 -4.36 3.10 -17.18
CA GLY A 234 -4.57 4.57 -17.12
C GLY A 234 -4.27 5.18 -15.75
N GLY A 235 -4.23 4.39 -14.68
CA GLY A 235 -3.81 4.84 -13.37
C GLY A 235 -2.29 5.09 -13.30
N SER A 236 -1.90 6.18 -12.67
CA SER A 236 -0.50 6.55 -12.49
C SER A 236 -0.16 6.70 -11.01
N TRP A 237 1.08 6.37 -10.69
CA TRP A 237 1.62 6.56 -9.34
C TRP A 237 3.06 7.08 -9.43
N LEU A 238 3.57 7.58 -8.33
CA LEU A 238 4.97 7.97 -8.17
C LEU A 238 5.38 7.74 -6.72
N ASP A 239 6.54 7.15 -6.51
CA ASP A 239 7.21 7.07 -5.22
C ASP A 239 8.15 8.27 -5.02
N ILE A 240 8.17 8.83 -3.82
CA ILE A 240 8.92 10.04 -3.49
C ILE A 240 10.08 9.67 -2.60
N ASP A 241 11.18 9.26 -3.18
CA ASP A 241 12.37 8.79 -2.47
C ASP A 241 13.52 9.76 -2.48
N THR A 242 13.62 10.61 -3.51
CA THR A 242 14.70 11.56 -3.70
C THR A 242 14.17 12.99 -3.87
N LYS A 243 15.07 14.00 -3.85
CA LYS A 243 14.72 15.38 -4.18
C LYS A 243 14.23 15.53 -5.63
N LYS A 244 14.70 14.67 -6.55
CA LYS A 244 14.23 14.62 -7.93
C LYS A 244 12.77 14.14 -7.98
N ASP A 245 12.46 13.05 -7.27
CA ASP A 245 11.09 12.51 -7.21
C ASP A 245 10.13 13.53 -6.61
N PHE A 246 10.58 14.28 -5.60
CA PHE A 246 9.81 15.38 -5.01
C PHE A 246 9.48 16.49 -6.03
N SER A 247 10.44 16.81 -6.92
CA SER A 247 10.16 17.76 -8.01
C SER A 247 9.15 17.18 -9.00
N ASN A 248 9.37 15.94 -9.44
CA ASN A 248 8.46 15.23 -10.35
C ASN A 248 7.05 15.11 -9.75
N ALA A 249 6.93 14.92 -8.43
CA ALA A 249 5.66 14.81 -7.74
C ALA A 249 4.82 16.11 -7.79
N LYS A 250 5.45 17.27 -7.89
CA LYS A 250 4.74 18.54 -8.10
C LYS A 250 4.09 18.56 -9.47
N ASP A 251 4.83 18.20 -10.50
CA ASP A 251 4.32 18.16 -11.88
C ASP A 251 3.25 17.06 -12.03
N PHE A 252 3.47 15.91 -11.40
CA PHE A 252 2.48 14.83 -11.34
C PHE A 252 1.14 15.30 -10.77
N LEU A 253 1.14 16.06 -9.69
CA LEU A 253 -0.08 16.56 -9.04
C LEU A 253 -0.76 17.73 -9.76
N LEU A 254 -0.06 18.40 -10.69
CA LEU A 254 -0.65 19.45 -11.52
C LEU A 254 -1.35 18.88 -12.76
N ASN A 255 -0.91 17.73 -13.23
CA ASN A 255 -1.41 17.08 -14.44
C ASN A 255 -2.55 16.09 -14.17
N PHE A 256 -2.86 15.84 -12.90
CA PHE A 256 -3.88 14.89 -12.43
C PHE A 256 -4.62 15.42 -11.18
#